data_8e00b397d5eaa064da64cbc3734d3214
#
_entry.id   8e00b397d5eaa064da64cbc3734d3214
#
_cell.length_a   1.000
_cell.length_b   1.000
_cell.length_c   1.000
_cell.angle_alpha   90.00
_cell.angle_beta   90.00
_cell.angle_gamma   90.00
#
_symmetry.space_group_name_H-M   'P 1'
#
loop_
_entity.id
_entity.type
_entity.pdbx_description
1 polymer ?
#
loop_
_entity_poly.entity_id
_entity_poly.type
_entity_poly.pdbx_seq_one_letter_code
_entity_poly.pdbx_strand_id
1 'polypeptide(L)'
;MKSNRVDFYIKKYIEDNKYILFIAFISIIAIIIRYSFFNIVSDDYTYFLKGWFDTLKANGGIFAIKNHIGNYTAPYMYILAILTYIPIKSLYSIKIVSIIFDFIGAGTCGLIVYKLCKKRKNRKLLGVIAYAVVLFSPTVILDSSAWGQCDIIYTTFVLISLYFLFDKKYNKAFIFLGLAFSFKLQTIFILPLYIILYFKDEDMSILNFLMIPLTIFVINIPALLLGRPISSFISQYMTQIGQYKELTMNLTNIYTFIPDYYKTFATAGIIFTIFLFAILTMFIISYKFKMNNKIILQLAILSILICNYFLPSMHDRYIFMAGVLAIVYFFVDNRKWYIPLGIMGTSFFCYINYLFNYLMFPKQIMAIIFLLVIIKLTIDLVKNIINEKIEDVEVKKEK
;
A
#
# COMPACT_ATOMS: atom_id res chain seq x y z
N MET A 1 53.34 -7.20 10.98
CA MET A 1 52.91 -5.80 11.12
C MET A 1 51.80 -5.75 12.17
N LYS A 2 52.05 -5.11 13.33
CA LYS A 2 51.02 -4.90 14.36
C LYS A 2 49.95 -3.97 13.76
N SER A 3 48.74 -4.48 13.51
CA SER A 3 47.57 -3.65 13.19
C SER A 3 47.51 -2.53 14.24
N ASN A 4 47.46 -1.28 13.77
CA ASN A 4 47.38 -0.12 14.68
C ASN A 4 46.13 -0.33 15.56
N ARG A 5 46.24 -0.16 16.86
CA ARG A 5 45.12 -0.42 17.81
C ARG A 5 43.85 0.32 17.39
N VAL A 6 43.99 1.51 16.82
CA VAL A 6 42.90 2.35 16.31
C VAL A 6 42.18 1.65 15.14
N ASP A 7 42.94 1.15 14.16
CA ASP A 7 42.35 0.46 12.96
C ASP A 7 41.55 -0.79 13.36
N PHE A 8 42.03 -1.53 14.39
CA PHE A 8 41.33 -2.69 14.91
C PHE A 8 39.97 -2.30 15.52
N TYR A 9 39.90 -1.25 16.32
CA TYR A 9 38.64 -0.78 16.92
C TYR A 9 37.70 -0.23 15.87
N ILE A 10 38.19 0.53 14.88
CA ILE A 10 37.37 1.04 13.77
C ILE A 10 36.77 -0.10 12.97
N LYS A 11 37.58 -1.08 12.53
CA LYS A 11 37.10 -2.24 11.77
C LYS A 11 36.09 -3.05 12.55
N LYS A 12 36.34 -3.30 13.84
CA LYS A 12 35.41 -4.00 14.72
C LYS A 12 34.09 -3.24 14.86
N TYR A 13 34.13 -1.93 15.09
CA TYR A 13 32.93 -1.10 15.20
C TYR A 13 32.10 -1.14 13.92
N ILE A 14 32.75 -1.04 12.75
CA ILE A 14 32.09 -1.14 11.45
C ILE A 14 31.44 -2.52 11.26
N GLU A 15 32.15 -3.60 11.62
CA GLU A 15 31.62 -4.95 11.51
C GLU A 15 30.42 -5.19 12.41
N ASP A 16 30.50 -4.78 13.66
CA ASP A 16 29.45 -4.92 14.67
C ASP A 16 28.19 -4.11 14.29
N ASN A 17 28.37 -2.94 13.66
CA ASN A 17 27.28 -1.99 13.34
C ASN A 17 26.96 -1.90 11.84
N LYS A 18 27.49 -2.78 10.98
CA LYS A 18 27.40 -2.69 9.51
C LYS A 18 25.99 -2.46 8.98
N TYR A 19 24.98 -3.10 9.55
CA TYR A 19 23.58 -2.94 9.08
C TYR A 19 23.00 -1.56 9.45
N ILE A 20 23.32 -1.05 10.64
CA ILE A 20 22.87 0.28 11.08
C ILE A 20 23.56 1.37 10.25
N LEU A 21 24.87 1.24 10.02
CA LEU A 21 25.63 2.16 9.18
C LEU A 21 25.13 2.15 7.75
N PHE A 22 24.80 0.97 7.22
CA PHE A 22 24.26 0.85 5.86
C PHE A 22 22.85 1.45 5.74
N ILE A 23 21.96 1.23 6.73
CA ILE A 23 20.64 1.89 6.80
C ILE A 23 20.81 3.41 6.85
N ALA A 24 21.69 3.93 7.70
CA ALA A 24 21.94 5.37 7.81
C ALA A 24 22.44 5.96 6.47
N PHE A 25 23.40 5.29 5.82
CA PHE A 25 23.93 5.71 4.52
C PHE A 25 22.85 5.74 3.43
N ILE A 26 22.06 4.67 3.32
CA ILE A 26 20.93 4.60 2.37
C ILE A 26 19.92 5.71 2.66
N SER A 27 19.60 5.94 3.94
CA SER A 27 18.63 6.97 4.34
C SER A 27 19.09 8.37 3.95
N ILE A 28 20.35 8.69 4.10
CA ILE A 28 20.92 9.98 3.68
C ILE A 28 20.78 10.15 2.16
N ILE A 29 21.15 9.15 1.37
CA ILE A 29 21.02 9.21 -0.09
C ILE A 29 19.54 9.35 -0.48
N ALA A 30 18.65 8.59 0.16
CA ALA A 30 17.21 8.65 -0.11
C ALA A 30 16.61 10.03 0.19
N ILE A 31 17.09 10.73 1.24
CA ILE A 31 16.70 12.11 1.57
C ILE A 31 17.19 13.07 0.49
N ILE A 32 18.47 12.96 0.07
CA ILE A 32 19.05 13.82 -0.98
C ILE A 32 18.26 13.70 -2.28
N ILE A 33 17.95 12.47 -2.70
CA ILE A 33 17.15 12.24 -3.91
C ILE A 33 15.77 12.90 -3.79
N ARG A 34 15.07 12.72 -2.65
CA ARG A 34 13.74 13.30 -2.43
C ARG A 34 13.76 14.84 -2.41
N TYR A 35 14.81 15.41 -1.87
CA TYR A 35 14.99 16.86 -1.83
C TYR A 35 15.04 17.48 -3.24
N SER A 36 15.58 16.76 -4.24
CA SER A 36 15.62 17.26 -5.63
C SER A 36 14.21 17.43 -6.25
N PHE A 37 13.18 16.76 -5.68
CA PHE A 37 11.79 16.85 -6.16
C PHE A 37 10.93 17.85 -5.37
N PHE A 38 11.46 18.52 -4.34
CA PHE A 38 10.65 19.36 -3.44
C PHE A 38 9.94 20.51 -4.15
N ASN A 39 10.57 21.10 -5.15
CA ASN A 39 10.02 22.23 -5.88
C ASN A 39 8.98 21.88 -6.94
N ILE A 40 8.76 20.59 -7.22
CA ILE A 40 7.73 20.16 -8.16
C ILE A 40 6.36 20.42 -7.53
N VAL A 41 5.52 21.13 -8.26
CA VAL A 41 4.13 21.45 -7.87
C VAL A 41 3.21 20.58 -8.72
N SER A 42 2.47 19.69 -8.09
CA SER A 42 1.48 18.84 -8.77
C SER A 42 0.13 19.55 -8.88
N ASP A 43 -0.69 19.08 -9.83
CA ASP A 43 -2.06 19.57 -9.96
C ASP A 43 -2.88 19.26 -8.70
N ASP A 44 -2.73 18.09 -8.09
CA ASP A 44 -3.39 17.73 -6.83
C ASP A 44 -3.04 18.68 -5.67
N TYR A 45 -1.79 19.16 -5.61
CA TYR A 45 -1.42 20.18 -4.64
C TYR A 45 -2.12 21.50 -4.94
N THR A 46 -2.12 21.93 -6.19
CA THR A 46 -2.66 23.22 -6.60
C THR A 46 -4.19 23.29 -6.43
N TYR A 47 -4.89 22.24 -6.89
CA TYR A 47 -6.36 22.24 -6.90
C TYR A 47 -6.99 21.79 -5.58
N PHE A 48 -6.27 21.01 -4.74
CA PHE A 48 -6.83 20.43 -3.54
C PHE A 48 -6.03 20.73 -2.28
N LEU A 49 -4.81 20.20 -2.15
CA LEU A 49 -4.07 20.18 -0.88
C LEU A 49 -3.76 21.57 -0.36
N LYS A 50 -3.38 22.51 -1.24
CA LYS A 50 -3.11 23.90 -0.88
C LYS A 50 -4.36 24.57 -0.34
N GLY A 51 -5.50 24.44 -1.01
CA GLY A 51 -6.78 25.03 -0.59
C GLY A 51 -7.22 24.48 0.77
N TRP A 52 -7.09 23.18 1.02
CA TRP A 52 -7.41 22.59 2.32
C TRP A 52 -6.48 23.10 3.42
N PHE A 53 -5.18 23.16 3.15
CA PHE A 53 -4.20 23.69 4.11
C PHE A 53 -4.46 25.15 4.45
N ASP A 54 -4.70 25.99 3.45
CA ASP A 54 -4.97 27.42 3.63
C ASP A 54 -6.28 27.63 4.41
N THR A 55 -7.33 26.84 4.14
CA THR A 55 -8.60 26.86 4.88
C THR A 55 -8.40 26.44 6.33
N LEU A 56 -7.64 25.38 6.60
CA LEU A 56 -7.31 24.97 7.97
C LEU A 56 -6.57 26.08 8.70
N LYS A 57 -5.57 26.68 8.08
CA LYS A 57 -4.76 27.76 8.67
C LYS A 57 -5.61 28.99 9.01
N ALA A 58 -6.46 29.42 8.08
CA ALA A 58 -7.32 30.60 8.25
C ALA A 58 -8.37 30.43 9.34
N ASN A 59 -8.80 29.18 9.62
CA ASN A 59 -9.85 28.86 10.60
C ASN A 59 -9.30 28.28 11.91
N GLY A 60 -8.04 28.58 12.27
CA GLY A 60 -7.46 28.24 13.57
C GLY A 60 -6.86 26.82 13.66
N GLY A 61 -6.41 26.26 12.55
CA GLY A 61 -5.68 25.00 12.50
C GLY A 61 -6.51 23.82 12.98
N ILE A 62 -6.17 23.24 14.13
CA ILE A 62 -6.86 22.06 14.67
C ILE A 62 -8.35 22.33 14.96
N PHE A 63 -8.73 23.54 15.33
CA PHE A 63 -10.12 23.91 15.61
C PHE A 63 -10.99 23.96 14.34
N ALA A 64 -10.37 24.07 13.16
CA ALA A 64 -11.08 24.02 11.88
C ALA A 64 -11.64 22.63 11.56
N ILE A 65 -11.15 21.58 12.23
CA ILE A 65 -11.55 20.17 12.01
C ILE A 65 -13.05 19.94 12.30
N LYS A 66 -13.69 20.80 13.11
CA LYS A 66 -15.16 20.77 13.28
C LYS A 66 -15.91 20.87 11.96
N ASN A 67 -15.34 21.53 10.97
CA ASN A 67 -15.92 21.68 9.64
C ASN A 67 -15.42 20.55 8.72
N HIS A 68 -16.26 20.20 7.74
CA HIS A 68 -15.86 19.29 6.68
C HIS A 68 -14.99 20.06 5.67
N ILE A 69 -13.69 19.78 5.67
CA ILE A 69 -12.72 20.38 4.74
C ILE A 69 -12.15 19.28 3.85
N GLY A 70 -12.22 19.49 2.54
CA GLY A 70 -11.73 18.51 1.56
C GLY A 70 -12.50 17.20 1.52
N ASN A 71 -12.01 16.26 0.72
CA ASN A 71 -12.62 14.93 0.55
C ASN A 71 -11.85 13.82 1.27
N TYR A 72 -10.77 14.13 1.99
CA TYR A 72 -10.03 13.15 2.79
C TYR A 72 -10.63 13.03 4.20
N THR A 73 -10.40 11.89 4.82
CA THR A 73 -10.87 11.56 6.16
C THR A 73 -10.19 12.39 7.25
N ALA A 74 -10.81 12.48 8.42
CA ALA A 74 -10.33 13.34 9.50
C ALA A 74 -8.86 13.09 9.91
N PRO A 75 -8.32 11.87 10.01
CA PRO A 75 -6.93 11.66 10.40
C PRO A 75 -5.90 12.38 9.51
N TYR A 76 -6.13 12.41 8.19
CA TYR A 76 -5.25 13.18 7.31
C TYR A 76 -5.40 14.68 7.55
N MET A 77 -6.61 15.15 7.80
CA MET A 77 -6.87 16.56 8.14
C MET A 77 -6.21 16.96 9.47
N TYR A 78 -6.12 16.05 10.48
CA TYR A 78 -5.35 16.32 11.69
C TYR A 78 -3.89 16.61 11.38
N ILE A 79 -3.28 15.81 10.51
CA ILE A 79 -1.91 16.02 10.08
C ILE A 79 -1.76 17.40 9.41
N LEU A 80 -2.61 17.72 8.44
CA LEU A 80 -2.58 19.03 7.76
C LEU A 80 -2.79 20.18 8.75
N ALA A 81 -3.72 20.05 9.70
CA ALA A 81 -3.98 21.05 10.71
C ALA A 81 -2.78 21.29 11.63
N ILE A 82 -2.08 20.23 12.07
CA ILE A 82 -0.86 20.35 12.86
C ILE A 82 0.23 21.06 12.06
N LEU A 83 0.36 20.75 10.77
CA LEU A 83 1.36 21.37 9.89
C LEU A 83 1.13 22.88 9.72
N THR A 84 -0.10 23.41 9.93
CA THR A 84 -0.35 24.86 9.83
C THR A 84 0.36 25.69 10.90
N TYR A 85 0.75 25.08 12.01
CA TYR A 85 1.51 25.74 13.09
C TYR A 85 3.01 25.75 12.86
N ILE A 86 3.51 25.04 11.84
CA ILE A 86 4.93 24.95 11.51
C ILE A 86 5.26 26.03 10.48
N PRO A 87 6.30 26.89 10.68
CA PRO A 87 6.65 27.97 9.78
C PRO A 87 7.40 27.48 8.53
N ILE A 88 6.83 26.50 7.83
CA ILE A 88 7.34 25.92 6.58
C ILE A 88 6.27 26.08 5.50
N LYS A 89 6.69 26.25 4.23
CA LYS A 89 5.75 26.29 3.10
C LYS A 89 4.90 25.02 3.07
N SER A 90 3.59 25.17 2.87
CA SER A 90 2.64 24.03 2.85
C SER A 90 3.06 22.92 1.89
N LEU A 91 3.59 23.26 0.71
CA LEU A 91 4.12 22.29 -0.25
C LEU A 91 5.18 21.37 0.39
N TYR A 92 6.12 21.95 1.12
CA TYR A 92 7.23 21.21 1.71
C TYR A 92 6.77 20.41 2.94
N SER A 93 5.95 21.01 3.81
CA SER A 93 5.48 20.35 5.02
C SER A 93 4.64 19.11 4.70
N ILE A 94 3.77 19.18 3.68
CA ILE A 94 2.97 18.05 3.19
C ILE A 94 3.87 16.93 2.67
N LYS A 95 4.86 17.27 1.82
CA LYS A 95 5.80 16.29 1.29
C LYS A 95 6.65 15.64 2.38
N ILE A 96 7.12 16.40 3.36
CA ILE A 96 7.92 15.87 4.48
C ILE A 96 7.15 14.77 5.23
N VAL A 97 5.85 14.95 5.49
CA VAL A 97 5.06 13.92 6.16
C VAL A 97 5.02 12.63 5.34
N SER A 98 4.73 12.74 4.05
CA SER A 98 4.71 11.56 3.17
C SER A 98 6.09 10.88 3.11
N ILE A 99 7.17 11.66 3.04
CA ILE A 99 8.54 11.15 3.07
C ILE A 99 8.87 10.45 4.38
N ILE A 100 8.44 10.98 5.53
CA ILE A 100 8.61 10.29 6.82
C ILE A 100 7.94 8.90 6.77
N PHE A 101 6.75 8.81 6.20
CA PHE A 101 6.06 7.53 6.02
C PHE A 101 6.72 6.62 4.99
N ASP A 102 7.46 7.14 3.99
CA ASP A 102 8.31 6.32 3.12
C ASP A 102 9.32 5.51 3.96
N PHE A 103 9.99 6.17 4.92
CA PHE A 103 10.96 5.50 5.79
C PHE A 103 10.30 4.49 6.74
N ILE A 104 9.14 4.84 7.31
CA ILE A 104 8.39 3.93 8.20
C ILE A 104 7.89 2.71 7.40
N GLY A 105 7.30 2.94 6.22
CA GLY A 105 6.82 1.89 5.32
C GLY A 105 7.94 0.98 4.83
N ALA A 106 9.07 1.56 4.41
CA ALA A 106 10.26 0.82 4.01
C ALA A 106 10.82 -0.02 5.17
N GLY A 107 10.89 0.55 6.38
CA GLY A 107 11.28 -0.17 7.59
C GLY A 107 10.35 -1.34 7.89
N THR A 108 9.04 -1.12 7.75
CA THR A 108 8.02 -2.18 7.93
C THR A 108 8.19 -3.29 6.89
N CYS A 109 8.43 -2.96 5.62
CA CYS A 109 8.75 -3.94 4.57
C CYS A 109 10.00 -4.76 4.93
N GLY A 110 11.06 -4.10 5.39
CA GLY A 110 12.29 -4.74 5.85
C GLY A 110 12.03 -5.74 6.99
N LEU A 111 11.19 -5.36 7.97
CA LEU A 111 10.79 -6.23 9.08
C LEU A 111 9.95 -7.42 8.61
N ILE A 112 9.04 -7.23 7.66
CA ILE A 112 8.25 -8.32 7.08
C ILE A 112 9.18 -9.30 6.35
N VAL A 113 10.09 -8.80 5.51
CA VAL A 113 11.06 -9.65 4.80
C VAL A 113 11.95 -10.42 5.77
N TYR A 114 12.47 -9.76 6.81
CA TYR A 114 13.23 -10.41 7.87
C TYR A 114 12.44 -11.54 8.55
N LYS A 115 11.15 -11.32 8.82
CA LYS A 115 10.24 -12.31 9.41
C LYS A 115 9.97 -13.49 8.46
N LEU A 116 9.59 -13.21 7.21
CA LEU A 116 9.18 -14.23 6.25
C LEU A 116 10.36 -15.08 5.78
N CYS A 117 11.57 -14.51 5.72
CA CYS A 117 12.80 -15.20 5.35
C CYS A 117 13.50 -15.89 6.53
N LYS A 118 12.78 -16.23 7.62
CA LYS A 118 13.36 -16.79 8.86
C LYS A 118 14.28 -18.01 8.69
N LYS A 119 14.06 -18.81 7.65
CA LYS A 119 14.90 -19.98 7.33
C LYS A 119 16.21 -19.61 6.61
N ARG A 120 16.40 -18.37 6.14
CA ARG A 120 17.58 -17.93 5.40
C ARG A 120 18.62 -17.34 6.36
N LYS A 121 19.89 -17.78 6.26
CA LYS A 121 21.00 -17.26 7.10
C LYS A 121 21.20 -15.75 6.95
N ASN A 122 20.97 -15.21 5.75
CA ASN A 122 21.15 -13.79 5.42
C ASN A 122 19.89 -12.93 5.60
N ARG A 123 18.90 -13.39 6.40
CA ARG A 123 17.60 -12.69 6.57
C ARG A 123 17.71 -11.22 7.01
N LYS A 124 18.73 -10.87 7.83
CA LYS A 124 19.00 -9.48 8.23
C LYS A 124 19.37 -8.63 7.02
N LEU A 125 20.29 -9.12 6.20
CA LEU A 125 20.70 -8.44 4.96
C LEU A 125 19.52 -8.28 4.00
N LEU A 126 18.71 -9.34 3.82
CA LEU A 126 17.52 -9.26 2.97
C LEU A 126 16.52 -8.20 3.43
N GLY A 127 16.30 -8.07 4.76
CA GLY A 127 15.46 -7.02 5.32
C GLY A 127 16.00 -5.61 5.05
N VAL A 128 17.31 -5.41 5.19
CA VAL A 128 17.97 -4.12 4.92
C VAL A 128 17.94 -3.79 3.41
N ILE A 129 18.13 -4.79 2.54
CA ILE A 129 18.01 -4.58 1.09
C ILE A 129 16.56 -4.25 0.72
N ALA A 130 15.57 -4.92 1.33
CA ALA A 130 14.16 -4.62 1.08
C ALA A 130 13.82 -3.17 1.48
N TYR A 131 14.30 -2.70 2.63
CA TYR A 131 14.22 -1.29 3.02
C TYR A 131 14.78 -0.36 1.94
N ALA A 132 15.98 -0.66 1.43
CA ALA A 132 16.60 0.14 0.38
C ALA A 132 15.78 0.12 -0.92
N VAL A 133 15.32 -1.04 -1.38
CA VAL A 133 14.55 -1.18 -2.62
C VAL A 133 13.25 -0.39 -2.55
N VAL A 134 12.56 -0.37 -1.41
CA VAL A 134 11.35 0.46 -1.23
C VAL A 134 11.71 1.94 -1.30
N LEU A 135 12.76 2.39 -0.59
CA LEU A 135 13.16 3.80 -0.59
C LEU A 135 13.63 4.31 -1.96
N PHE A 136 14.27 3.44 -2.76
CA PHE A 136 14.73 3.80 -4.10
C PHE A 136 13.73 3.42 -5.21
N SER A 137 12.56 2.91 -4.85
CA SER A 137 11.48 2.68 -5.81
C SER A 137 11.05 4.01 -6.45
N PRO A 138 11.10 4.13 -7.79
CA PRO A 138 10.71 5.37 -8.46
C PRO A 138 9.28 5.81 -8.12
N THR A 139 8.35 4.85 -7.98
CA THR A 139 6.95 5.14 -7.64
C THR A 139 6.82 5.70 -6.23
N VAL A 140 7.58 5.19 -5.25
CA VAL A 140 7.58 5.70 -3.87
C VAL A 140 8.18 7.11 -3.82
N ILE A 141 9.29 7.35 -4.53
CA ILE A 141 9.93 8.67 -4.61
C ILE A 141 8.97 9.68 -5.23
N LEU A 142 8.36 9.35 -6.37
CA LEU A 142 7.47 10.25 -7.09
C LEU A 142 6.19 10.53 -6.30
N ASP A 143 5.58 9.53 -5.66
CA ASP A 143 4.37 9.67 -4.88
C ASP A 143 4.54 10.70 -3.75
N SER A 144 5.55 10.53 -2.92
CA SER A 144 5.78 11.36 -1.75
C SER A 144 6.42 12.72 -2.08
N SER A 145 7.49 12.74 -2.88
CA SER A 145 8.36 13.91 -3.02
C SER A 145 8.08 14.75 -4.26
N ALA A 146 7.58 14.19 -5.37
CA ALA A 146 7.15 14.94 -6.54
C ALA A 146 5.67 15.33 -6.44
N TRP A 147 4.80 14.32 -6.24
CA TRP A 147 3.35 14.51 -6.21
C TRP A 147 2.84 15.11 -4.89
N GLY A 148 3.47 14.74 -3.75
CA GLY A 148 3.03 15.16 -2.43
C GLY A 148 1.80 14.39 -1.94
N GLN A 149 1.64 13.15 -2.39
CA GLN A 149 0.54 12.26 -2.03
C GLN A 149 0.82 11.47 -0.74
N CYS A 150 -0.24 10.95 -0.14
CA CYS A 150 -0.19 10.22 1.14
C CYS A 150 -0.40 8.71 0.98
N ASP A 151 -0.19 8.15 -0.22
CA ASP A 151 -0.49 6.75 -0.48
C ASP A 151 0.37 5.80 0.35
N ILE A 152 1.58 6.19 0.68
CA ILE A 152 2.44 5.44 1.59
C ILE A 152 1.91 5.38 3.02
N ILE A 153 1.08 6.34 3.47
CA ILE A 153 0.58 6.36 4.85
C ILE A 153 -0.35 5.17 5.10
N TYR A 154 -1.43 5.07 4.32
CA TYR A 154 -2.36 3.94 4.50
C TYR A 154 -1.70 2.61 4.13
N THR A 155 -0.80 2.60 3.12
CA THR A 155 -0.01 1.41 2.76
C THR A 155 0.85 0.94 3.93
N THR A 156 1.46 1.84 4.70
CA THR A 156 2.24 1.49 5.89
C THR A 156 1.37 0.79 6.94
N PHE A 157 0.16 1.28 7.20
CA PHE A 157 -0.75 0.62 8.13
C PHE A 157 -1.24 -0.75 7.62
N VAL A 158 -1.43 -0.90 6.31
CA VAL A 158 -1.69 -2.22 5.70
C VAL A 158 -0.51 -3.17 5.87
N LEU A 159 0.72 -2.69 5.68
CA LEU A 159 1.93 -3.50 5.93
C LEU A 159 2.01 -3.96 7.40
N ILE A 160 1.73 -3.07 8.35
CA ILE A 160 1.71 -3.41 9.78
C ILE A 160 0.57 -4.42 10.07
N SER A 161 -0.59 -4.25 9.44
CA SER A 161 -1.69 -5.21 9.52
C SER A 161 -1.26 -6.60 9.06
N LEU A 162 -0.63 -6.71 7.89
CA LEU A 162 -0.09 -7.97 7.37
C LEU A 162 1.02 -8.54 8.26
N TYR A 163 1.87 -7.69 8.84
CA TYR A 163 2.89 -8.14 9.79
C TYR A 163 2.31 -8.89 10.97
N PHE A 164 1.17 -8.42 11.52
CA PHE A 164 0.45 -9.10 12.58
C PHE A 164 -0.37 -10.29 12.08
N LEU A 165 -0.93 -10.20 10.88
CA LEU A 165 -1.67 -11.27 10.22
C LEU A 165 -0.81 -12.53 10.02
N PHE A 166 0.46 -12.37 9.63
CA PHE A 166 1.41 -13.47 9.48
C PHE A 166 1.70 -14.23 10.80
N ASP A 167 1.45 -13.61 11.94
CA ASP A 167 1.53 -14.24 13.26
C ASP A 167 0.16 -14.66 13.80
N LYS A 168 -0.90 -14.62 13.01
CA LYS A 168 -2.29 -14.88 13.43
C LYS A 168 -2.77 -13.99 14.58
N LYS A 169 -2.19 -12.78 14.72
CA LYS A 169 -2.61 -11.78 15.72
C LYS A 169 -3.76 -10.95 15.15
N TYR A 170 -4.92 -11.60 14.93
CA TYR A 170 -6.03 -11.04 14.17
C TYR A 170 -6.52 -9.69 14.70
N ASN A 171 -6.77 -9.55 16.03
CA ASN A 171 -7.22 -8.28 16.60
C ASN A 171 -6.28 -7.11 16.22
N LYS A 172 -4.95 -7.31 16.34
CA LYS A 172 -3.97 -6.29 15.96
C LYS A 172 -3.99 -6.04 14.46
N ALA A 173 -4.07 -7.10 13.65
CA ALA A 173 -4.15 -6.98 12.20
C ALA A 173 -5.35 -6.12 11.78
N PHE A 174 -6.54 -6.38 12.35
CA PHE A 174 -7.75 -5.64 12.01
C PHE A 174 -7.77 -4.21 12.56
N ILE A 175 -7.14 -3.93 13.74
CA ILE A 175 -6.93 -2.57 14.22
C ILE A 175 -6.09 -1.76 13.23
N PHE A 176 -4.95 -2.30 12.78
CA PHE A 176 -4.11 -1.59 11.80
C PHE A 176 -4.77 -1.49 10.42
N LEU A 177 -5.61 -2.45 10.04
CA LEU A 177 -6.44 -2.33 8.85
C LEU A 177 -7.46 -1.19 8.99
N GLY A 178 -8.09 -1.06 10.16
CA GLY A 178 -8.98 0.04 10.50
C GLY A 178 -8.28 1.40 10.48
N LEU A 179 -7.02 1.48 10.96
CA LEU A 179 -6.20 2.68 10.80
C LEU A 179 -5.95 3.02 9.34
N ALA A 180 -5.61 2.03 8.51
CA ALA A 180 -5.43 2.25 7.07
C ALA A 180 -6.72 2.79 6.41
N PHE A 181 -7.87 2.20 6.71
CA PHE A 181 -9.18 2.70 6.26
C PHE A 181 -9.46 4.12 6.74
N SER A 182 -9.06 4.45 7.98
CA SER A 182 -9.23 5.79 8.52
C SER A 182 -8.47 6.87 7.74
N PHE A 183 -7.43 6.51 7.00
CA PHE A 183 -6.69 7.45 6.15
C PHE A 183 -7.22 7.46 4.71
N LYS A 184 -7.53 6.29 4.14
CA LYS A 184 -7.89 6.23 2.71
C LYS A 184 -8.80 5.04 2.40
N LEU A 185 -9.89 5.29 1.66
CA LEU A 185 -10.85 4.27 1.25
C LEU A 185 -10.22 3.15 0.39
N GLN A 186 -9.15 3.44 -0.33
CA GLN A 186 -8.42 2.48 -1.17
C GLN A 186 -7.90 1.26 -0.40
N THR A 187 -7.88 1.32 0.93
CA THR A 187 -7.65 0.14 1.78
C THR A 187 -8.65 -1.00 1.51
N ILE A 188 -9.84 -0.68 0.94
CA ILE A 188 -10.85 -1.68 0.59
C ILE A 188 -10.34 -2.73 -0.41
N PHE A 189 -9.35 -2.39 -1.24
CA PHE A 189 -8.83 -3.31 -2.26
C PHE A 189 -8.13 -4.54 -1.69
N ILE A 190 -7.69 -4.50 -0.42
CA ILE A 190 -7.10 -5.67 0.23
C ILE A 190 -8.12 -6.46 1.07
N LEU A 191 -9.33 -5.94 1.27
CA LEU A 191 -10.36 -6.58 2.09
C LEU A 191 -10.75 -7.99 1.61
N PRO A 192 -10.78 -8.32 0.30
CA PRO A 192 -11.04 -9.68 -0.17
C PRO A 192 -10.09 -10.73 0.41
N LEU A 193 -8.81 -10.40 0.64
CA LEU A 193 -7.88 -11.28 1.35
C LEU A 193 -8.42 -11.67 2.73
N TYR A 194 -8.88 -10.69 3.53
CA TYR A 194 -9.35 -10.94 4.90
C TYR A 194 -10.65 -11.75 4.92
N ILE A 195 -11.53 -11.53 3.93
CA ILE A 195 -12.74 -12.33 3.75
C ILE A 195 -12.40 -13.77 3.39
N ILE A 196 -11.47 -14.00 2.47
CA ILE A 196 -11.00 -15.34 2.09
C ILE A 196 -10.38 -16.05 3.30
N LEU A 197 -9.55 -15.33 4.08
CA LEU A 197 -8.91 -15.92 5.27
C LEU A 197 -9.92 -16.29 6.35
N TYR A 198 -10.98 -15.50 6.54
CA TYR A 198 -12.06 -15.84 7.48
C TYR A 198 -12.70 -17.19 7.16
N PHE A 199 -12.93 -17.50 5.89
CA PHE A 199 -13.48 -18.79 5.49
C PHE A 199 -12.45 -19.93 5.53
N LYS A 200 -11.16 -19.62 5.55
CA LYS A 200 -10.09 -20.62 5.46
C LYS A 200 -9.37 -20.91 6.77
N ASP A 201 -9.31 -19.96 7.68
CA ASP A 201 -8.61 -20.08 8.97
C ASP A 201 -9.60 -20.07 10.12
N GLU A 202 -9.78 -21.23 10.77
CA GLU A 202 -10.72 -21.45 11.87
C GLU A 202 -10.42 -20.59 13.10
N ASP A 203 -9.18 -20.11 13.25
CA ASP A 203 -8.78 -19.22 14.35
C ASP A 203 -9.26 -17.77 14.15
N MET A 204 -9.70 -17.40 12.94
CA MET A 204 -10.18 -16.05 12.64
C MET A 204 -11.66 -15.89 12.94
N SER A 205 -12.01 -15.01 13.88
CA SER A 205 -13.40 -14.71 14.24
C SER A 205 -14.00 -13.61 13.36
N ILE A 206 -15.31 -13.72 13.07
CA ILE A 206 -16.08 -12.64 12.44
C ILE A 206 -16.03 -11.35 13.27
N LEU A 207 -15.90 -11.48 14.59
CA LEU A 207 -15.78 -10.32 15.50
C LEU A 207 -14.52 -9.50 15.27
N ASN A 208 -13.48 -10.08 14.66
CA ASN A 208 -12.28 -9.32 14.31
C ASN A 208 -12.62 -8.18 13.32
N PHE A 209 -13.59 -8.37 12.41
CA PHE A 209 -14.03 -7.34 11.47
C PHE A 209 -14.62 -6.12 12.16
N LEU A 210 -15.20 -6.26 13.37
CA LEU A 210 -15.69 -5.13 14.15
C LEU A 210 -14.57 -4.18 14.61
N MET A 211 -13.32 -4.66 14.65
CA MET A 211 -12.17 -3.80 14.99
C MET A 211 -11.96 -2.69 13.95
N ILE A 212 -12.39 -2.89 12.70
CA ILE A 212 -12.28 -1.85 11.66
C ILE A 212 -13.15 -0.64 11.99
N PRO A 213 -14.49 -0.75 12.06
CA PRO A 213 -15.35 0.39 12.40
C PRO A 213 -15.07 0.95 13.79
N LEU A 214 -14.71 0.12 14.77
CA LEU A 214 -14.32 0.58 16.09
C LEU A 214 -13.05 1.45 16.02
N THR A 215 -12.03 1.06 15.27
CA THR A 215 -10.82 1.87 15.10
C THR A 215 -11.12 3.17 14.37
N ILE A 216 -11.93 3.11 13.30
CA ILE A 216 -12.38 4.32 12.59
C ILE A 216 -13.10 5.27 13.56
N PHE A 217 -13.99 4.76 14.41
CA PHE A 217 -14.69 5.56 15.40
C PHE A 217 -13.71 6.20 16.40
N VAL A 218 -12.82 5.42 17.01
CA VAL A 218 -11.85 5.90 18.00
C VAL A 218 -10.94 6.99 17.43
N ILE A 219 -10.42 6.82 16.21
CA ILE A 219 -9.53 7.81 15.59
C ILE A 219 -10.26 9.11 15.22
N ASN A 220 -11.58 9.06 15.08
CA ASN A 220 -12.41 10.24 14.80
C ASN A 220 -12.92 10.95 16.08
N ILE A 221 -12.69 10.41 17.29
CA ILE A 221 -13.10 11.05 18.55
C ILE A 221 -12.61 12.50 18.66
N PRO A 222 -11.35 12.88 18.32
CA PRO A 222 -10.93 14.27 18.40
C PRO A 222 -11.80 15.22 17.54
N ALA A 223 -12.22 14.81 16.34
CA ALA A 223 -13.11 15.60 15.49
C ALA A 223 -14.51 15.74 16.09
N LEU A 224 -15.04 14.66 16.71
CA LEU A 224 -16.32 14.69 17.43
C LEU A 224 -16.27 15.67 18.59
N LEU A 225 -15.21 15.64 19.41
CA LEU A 225 -15.02 16.54 20.54
C LEU A 225 -14.91 18.02 20.11
N LEU A 226 -14.44 18.28 18.88
CA LEU A 226 -14.42 19.62 18.30
C LEU A 226 -15.79 20.05 17.73
N GLY A 227 -16.81 19.17 17.75
CA GLY A 227 -18.16 19.45 17.28
C GLY A 227 -18.49 18.97 15.86
N ARG A 228 -17.66 18.12 15.26
CA ARG A 228 -17.96 17.54 13.95
C ARG A 228 -19.07 16.50 14.08
N PRO A 229 -20.14 16.52 13.23
CA PRO A 229 -21.21 15.55 13.30
C PRO A 229 -20.75 14.13 12.98
N ILE A 230 -21.23 13.13 13.72
CA ILE A 230 -20.89 11.71 13.49
C ILE A 230 -21.31 11.24 12.08
N SER A 231 -22.42 11.74 11.56
CA SER A 231 -22.90 11.45 10.21
C SER A 231 -21.89 11.83 9.12
N SER A 232 -21.05 12.83 9.38
CA SER A 232 -20.04 13.28 8.43
C SER A 232 -18.98 12.22 8.11
N PHE A 233 -18.74 11.26 8.99
CA PHE A 233 -17.77 10.21 8.78
C PHE A 233 -18.27 9.19 7.75
N ILE A 234 -19.53 8.81 7.82
CA ILE A 234 -20.14 7.90 6.84
C ILE A 234 -20.33 8.64 5.51
N SER A 235 -20.85 9.86 5.54
CA SER A 235 -21.09 10.63 4.32
C SER A 235 -19.80 10.89 3.54
N GLN A 236 -18.66 11.03 4.21
CA GLN A 236 -17.38 11.25 3.56
C GLN A 236 -16.93 10.03 2.71
N TYR A 237 -17.12 8.81 3.22
CA TYR A 237 -16.86 7.62 2.42
C TYR A 237 -17.86 7.48 1.26
N MET A 238 -19.15 7.77 1.51
CA MET A 238 -20.18 7.74 0.47
C MET A 238 -19.93 8.76 -0.64
N THR A 239 -19.41 9.94 -0.30
CA THR A 239 -19.08 10.98 -1.28
C THR A 239 -17.89 10.56 -2.16
N GLN A 240 -16.92 9.83 -1.62
CA GLN A 240 -15.78 9.31 -2.40
C GLN A 240 -16.24 8.22 -3.38
N ILE A 241 -17.23 7.40 -3.01
CA ILE A 241 -17.81 6.39 -3.89
C ILE A 241 -18.65 7.10 -4.96
N GLY A 242 -18.26 6.98 -6.22
CA GLY A 242 -18.99 7.58 -7.34
C GLY A 242 -18.72 9.08 -7.57
N GLN A 243 -17.67 9.63 -6.93
CA GLN A 243 -17.19 11.00 -7.18
C GLN A 243 -16.80 11.20 -8.65
N TYR A 244 -16.20 10.20 -9.24
CA TYR A 244 -15.79 10.19 -10.64
C TYR A 244 -16.68 9.28 -11.46
N LYS A 245 -17.11 9.77 -12.61
CA LYS A 245 -17.99 9.04 -13.55
C LYS A 245 -17.27 8.75 -14.86
N GLU A 246 -16.04 8.27 -14.73
CA GLU A 246 -15.18 7.84 -15.82
C GLU A 246 -14.79 6.37 -15.60
N LEU A 247 -14.64 5.61 -16.67
CA LEU A 247 -14.27 4.18 -16.56
C LEU A 247 -12.85 4.00 -16.05
N THR A 248 -11.93 4.92 -16.36
CA THR A 248 -10.56 4.92 -15.82
C THR A 248 -10.04 6.35 -15.63
N MET A 249 -9.39 6.57 -14.49
CA MET A 249 -8.75 7.82 -14.13
C MET A 249 -7.23 7.70 -14.33
N ASN A 250 -6.81 7.62 -15.59
CA ASN A 250 -5.43 7.49 -16.04
C ASN A 250 -4.72 6.15 -15.67
N LEU A 251 -5.38 5.21 -14.96
CA LEU A 251 -4.83 3.88 -14.76
C LEU A 251 -5.00 3.05 -16.03
N THR A 252 -3.91 2.42 -16.49
CA THR A 252 -3.94 1.50 -17.63
C THR A 252 -4.53 0.15 -17.24
N ASN A 253 -5.83 -0.02 -17.44
CA ASN A 253 -6.60 -1.21 -17.09
C ASN A 253 -7.48 -1.66 -18.26
N ILE A 254 -8.44 -2.58 -18.02
CA ILE A 254 -9.34 -3.13 -19.06
C ILE A 254 -10.10 -2.03 -19.83
N TYR A 255 -10.43 -0.94 -19.17
CA TYR A 255 -11.20 0.15 -19.78
C TYR A 255 -10.37 1.01 -20.76
N THR A 256 -9.05 0.80 -20.80
CA THR A 256 -8.18 1.44 -21.81
C THR A 256 -8.49 0.98 -23.24
N PHE A 257 -9.19 -0.14 -23.40
CA PHE A 257 -9.52 -0.73 -24.72
C PHE A 257 -10.89 -0.32 -25.25
N ILE A 258 -11.72 0.35 -24.45
CA ILE A 258 -13.09 0.70 -24.81
C ILE A 258 -13.33 2.20 -24.62
N PRO A 259 -14.25 2.80 -25.38
CA PRO A 259 -14.68 4.18 -25.16
C PRO A 259 -15.29 4.37 -23.77
N ASP A 260 -15.20 5.58 -23.21
CA ASP A 260 -15.70 5.87 -21.87
C ASP A 260 -17.24 5.96 -21.82
N TYR A 261 -17.89 4.83 -21.95
CA TYR A 261 -19.33 4.67 -21.71
C TYR A 261 -19.60 4.25 -20.27
N TYR A 262 -19.27 5.12 -19.31
CA TYR A 262 -19.36 4.85 -17.86
C TYR A 262 -20.72 4.25 -17.46
N LYS A 263 -21.84 4.86 -17.89
CA LYS A 263 -23.20 4.40 -17.54
C LYS A 263 -23.47 2.94 -17.96
N THR A 264 -22.85 2.49 -19.04
CA THR A 264 -23.05 1.14 -19.58
C THR A 264 -22.15 0.12 -18.89
N PHE A 265 -20.87 0.44 -18.71
CA PHE A 265 -19.88 -0.55 -18.32
C PHE A 265 -19.52 -0.54 -16.82
N ALA A 266 -19.82 0.53 -16.08
CA ALA A 266 -19.43 0.61 -14.68
C ALA A 266 -20.05 -0.49 -13.81
N THR A 267 -21.37 -0.68 -13.91
CA THR A 267 -22.09 -1.74 -13.16
C THR A 267 -21.61 -3.13 -13.57
N ALA A 268 -21.40 -3.37 -14.87
CA ALA A 268 -20.89 -4.65 -15.36
C ALA A 268 -19.49 -4.96 -14.81
N GLY A 269 -18.61 -3.96 -14.76
CA GLY A 269 -17.28 -4.11 -14.17
C GLY A 269 -17.30 -4.43 -12.68
N ILE A 270 -18.18 -3.80 -11.91
CA ILE A 270 -18.37 -4.10 -10.49
C ILE A 270 -18.85 -5.55 -10.31
N ILE A 271 -19.90 -5.95 -11.04
CA ILE A 271 -20.45 -7.32 -10.96
C ILE A 271 -19.39 -8.34 -11.38
N PHE A 272 -18.64 -8.07 -12.44
CA PHE A 272 -17.57 -8.95 -12.89
C PHE A 272 -16.46 -9.09 -11.86
N THR A 273 -16.07 -8.01 -11.20
CA THR A 273 -15.06 -8.04 -10.12
C THR A 273 -15.54 -8.88 -8.93
N ILE A 274 -16.80 -8.72 -8.50
CA ILE A 274 -17.40 -9.54 -7.44
C ILE A 274 -17.41 -11.01 -7.85
N PHE A 275 -17.78 -11.32 -9.09
CA PHE A 275 -17.79 -12.69 -9.63
C PHE A 275 -16.39 -13.32 -9.62
N LEU A 276 -15.34 -12.59 -9.99
CA LEU A 276 -13.95 -13.06 -9.91
C LEU A 276 -13.55 -13.40 -8.47
N PHE A 277 -13.91 -12.55 -7.51
CA PHE A 277 -13.63 -12.84 -6.09
C PHE A 277 -14.46 -14.01 -5.56
N ALA A 278 -15.69 -14.18 -5.99
CA ALA A 278 -16.51 -15.34 -5.64
C ALA A 278 -15.85 -16.65 -6.14
N ILE A 279 -15.43 -16.70 -7.41
CA ILE A 279 -14.70 -17.85 -7.96
C ILE A 279 -13.43 -18.13 -7.18
N LEU A 280 -12.60 -17.10 -6.93
CA LEU A 280 -11.35 -17.24 -6.19
C LEU A 280 -11.59 -17.77 -4.78
N THR A 281 -12.60 -17.25 -4.09
CA THR A 281 -12.98 -17.66 -2.74
C THR A 281 -13.47 -19.11 -2.73
N MET A 282 -14.38 -19.48 -3.65
CA MET A 282 -14.87 -20.85 -3.79
C MET A 282 -13.74 -21.84 -4.09
N PHE A 283 -12.82 -21.47 -4.98
CA PHE A 283 -11.64 -22.28 -5.29
C PHE A 283 -10.81 -22.54 -4.03
N ILE A 284 -10.50 -21.50 -3.24
CA ILE A 284 -9.66 -21.62 -2.05
C ILE A 284 -10.35 -22.44 -0.95
N ILE A 285 -11.66 -22.27 -0.75
CA ILE A 285 -12.41 -23.02 0.25
C ILE A 285 -12.51 -24.51 -0.13
N SER A 286 -12.69 -24.81 -1.42
CA SER A 286 -12.85 -26.19 -1.92
C SER A 286 -11.58 -27.03 -1.80
N TYR A 287 -10.40 -26.41 -1.71
CA TYR A 287 -9.14 -27.12 -1.57
C TYR A 287 -8.71 -27.25 -0.11
N LYS A 288 -8.37 -28.47 0.33
CA LYS A 288 -7.75 -28.72 1.66
C LYS A 288 -6.24 -28.51 1.52
N PHE A 289 -5.73 -27.42 2.07
CA PHE A 289 -4.30 -27.08 2.13
C PHE A 289 -4.05 -26.17 3.33
N LYS A 290 -2.80 -26.11 3.78
CA LYS A 290 -2.39 -25.20 4.86
C LYS A 290 -2.07 -23.81 4.31
N MET A 291 -2.76 -22.80 4.81
CA MET A 291 -2.49 -21.42 4.44
C MET A 291 -1.11 -21.01 4.97
N ASN A 292 -0.20 -20.66 4.07
CA ASN A 292 1.13 -20.16 4.41
C ASN A 292 1.29 -18.67 4.05
N ASN A 293 2.33 -18.04 4.61
CA ASN A 293 2.55 -16.61 4.45
C ASN A 293 2.81 -16.17 3.00
N LYS A 294 3.34 -17.07 2.16
CA LYS A 294 3.55 -16.78 0.74
C LYS A 294 2.21 -16.69 0.00
N ILE A 295 1.29 -17.61 0.27
CA ILE A 295 -0.07 -17.62 -0.31
C ILE A 295 -0.85 -16.39 0.17
N ILE A 296 -0.76 -16.04 1.47
CA ILE A 296 -1.37 -14.81 2.00
C ILE A 296 -0.88 -13.57 1.24
N LEU A 297 0.43 -13.46 1.01
CA LEU A 297 1.01 -12.33 0.29
C LEU A 297 0.59 -12.29 -1.19
N GLN A 298 0.51 -13.46 -1.84
CA GLN A 298 -0.01 -13.56 -3.21
C GLN A 298 -1.46 -13.11 -3.30
N LEU A 299 -2.31 -13.56 -2.37
CA LEU A 299 -3.72 -13.15 -2.28
C LEU A 299 -3.87 -11.66 -2.00
N ALA A 300 -3.02 -11.09 -1.13
CA ALA A 300 -3.01 -9.66 -0.85
C ALA A 300 -2.75 -8.84 -2.13
N ILE A 301 -1.70 -9.19 -2.87
CA ILE A 301 -1.36 -8.51 -4.12
C ILE A 301 -2.47 -8.74 -5.15
N LEU A 302 -2.91 -9.97 -5.34
CA LEU A 302 -3.94 -10.31 -6.34
C LEU A 302 -5.26 -9.58 -6.07
N SER A 303 -5.67 -9.44 -4.80
CA SER A 303 -6.88 -8.69 -4.43
C SER A 303 -6.81 -7.25 -4.91
N ILE A 304 -5.68 -6.58 -4.68
CA ILE A 304 -5.48 -5.19 -5.10
C ILE A 304 -5.46 -5.09 -6.63
N LEU A 305 -4.76 -6.01 -7.31
CA LEU A 305 -4.64 -5.99 -8.76
C LEU A 305 -5.97 -6.24 -9.46
N ILE A 306 -6.78 -7.20 -8.99
CA ILE A 306 -8.13 -7.48 -9.54
C ILE A 306 -9.01 -6.24 -9.41
N CYS A 307 -9.05 -5.60 -8.22
CA CYS A 307 -9.81 -4.38 -8.02
C CYS A 307 -9.38 -3.29 -9.02
N ASN A 308 -8.08 -3.02 -9.11
CA ASN A 308 -7.56 -1.95 -9.95
C ASN A 308 -7.73 -2.21 -11.45
N TYR A 309 -7.76 -3.48 -11.86
CA TYR A 309 -7.88 -3.81 -13.29
C TYR A 309 -9.33 -3.84 -13.77
N PHE A 310 -10.28 -4.29 -12.94
CA PHE A 310 -11.65 -4.55 -13.36
C PHE A 310 -12.70 -3.58 -12.78
N LEU A 311 -12.43 -2.90 -11.66
CA LEU A 311 -13.34 -1.87 -11.16
C LEU A 311 -13.27 -0.60 -12.00
N PRO A 312 -14.40 0.11 -12.19
CA PRO A 312 -14.41 1.42 -12.83
C PRO A 312 -13.80 2.50 -11.92
N SER A 313 -13.47 3.65 -12.49
CA SER A 313 -13.00 4.86 -11.82
C SER A 313 -11.68 4.68 -11.05
N MET A 314 -10.83 3.78 -11.53
CA MET A 314 -9.53 3.54 -10.90
C MET A 314 -8.51 4.60 -11.31
N HIS A 315 -7.92 5.26 -10.28
CA HIS A 315 -6.83 6.20 -10.44
C HIS A 315 -5.48 5.51 -10.64
N ASP A 316 -4.60 6.18 -11.34
CA ASP A 316 -3.20 5.81 -11.59
C ASP A 316 -2.40 5.43 -10.32
N ARG A 317 -2.74 6.03 -9.15
CA ARG A 317 -2.09 5.78 -7.86
C ARG A 317 -2.62 4.55 -7.11
N TYR A 318 -3.80 4.05 -7.44
CA TYR A 318 -4.44 2.99 -6.65
C TYR A 318 -3.70 1.66 -6.67
N ILE A 319 -2.83 1.44 -7.67
CA ILE A 319 -1.94 0.27 -7.75
C ILE A 319 -0.70 0.38 -6.83
N PHE A 320 -0.43 1.55 -6.20
CA PHE A 320 0.75 1.83 -5.39
C PHE A 320 1.00 0.78 -4.30
N MET A 321 -0.04 0.46 -3.52
CA MET A 321 0.03 -0.53 -2.44
C MET A 321 0.47 -1.90 -2.96
N ALA A 322 -0.03 -2.34 -4.13
CA ALA A 322 0.41 -3.60 -4.75
C ALA A 322 1.88 -3.58 -5.12
N GLY A 323 2.41 -2.44 -5.60
CA GLY A 323 3.83 -2.25 -5.91
C GLY A 323 4.72 -2.47 -4.70
N VAL A 324 4.37 -1.87 -3.56
CA VAL A 324 5.13 -2.03 -2.31
C VAL A 324 5.07 -3.48 -1.80
N LEU A 325 3.90 -4.12 -1.83
CA LEU A 325 3.75 -5.54 -1.45
C LEU A 325 4.51 -6.47 -2.39
N ALA A 326 4.58 -6.16 -3.67
CA ALA A 326 5.30 -6.95 -4.65
C ALA A 326 6.82 -6.93 -4.41
N ILE A 327 7.37 -5.84 -3.86
CA ILE A 327 8.78 -5.82 -3.40
C ILE A 327 8.97 -6.85 -2.27
N VAL A 328 8.07 -6.89 -1.28
CA VAL A 328 8.14 -7.91 -0.22
C VAL A 328 8.05 -9.31 -0.81
N TYR A 329 7.14 -9.53 -1.77
CA TYR A 329 6.96 -10.81 -2.43
C TYR A 329 8.22 -11.29 -3.18
N PHE A 330 8.93 -10.39 -3.84
CA PHE A 330 10.21 -10.70 -4.49
C PHE A 330 11.23 -11.30 -3.53
N PHE A 331 11.35 -10.78 -2.32
CA PHE A 331 12.27 -11.32 -1.31
C PHE A 331 11.84 -12.68 -0.77
N VAL A 332 10.55 -12.97 -0.78
CA VAL A 332 10.00 -14.29 -0.37
C VAL A 332 10.21 -15.32 -1.48
N ASP A 333 9.99 -14.96 -2.75
CA ASP A 333 10.20 -15.79 -3.92
C ASP A 333 10.92 -15.01 -5.04
N ASN A 334 12.25 -14.95 -4.98
CA ASN A 334 13.08 -14.17 -5.89
C ASN A 334 13.02 -14.62 -7.36
N ARG A 335 12.53 -15.84 -7.64
CA ARG A 335 12.31 -16.33 -9.02
C ARG A 335 11.18 -15.59 -9.73
N LYS A 336 10.39 -14.80 -8.99
CA LYS A 336 9.22 -14.08 -9.48
C LYS A 336 9.46 -12.57 -9.65
N TRP A 337 10.68 -12.17 -10.00
CA TRP A 337 11.11 -10.78 -10.18
C TRP A 337 10.27 -9.98 -11.19
N TYR A 338 9.69 -10.65 -12.17
CA TYR A 338 8.85 -10.04 -13.20
C TYR A 338 7.51 -9.52 -12.67
N ILE A 339 7.01 -10.04 -11.54
CA ILE A 339 5.78 -9.55 -10.91
C ILE A 339 5.95 -8.14 -10.36
N PRO A 340 6.91 -7.86 -9.42
CA PRO A 340 7.13 -6.49 -8.98
C PRO A 340 7.54 -5.55 -10.13
N LEU A 341 8.32 -6.03 -11.09
CA LEU A 341 8.70 -5.22 -12.25
C LEU A 341 7.48 -4.81 -13.09
N GLY A 342 6.57 -5.73 -13.36
CA GLY A 342 5.36 -5.42 -14.13
C GLY A 342 4.42 -4.47 -13.39
N ILE A 343 4.19 -4.68 -12.07
CA ILE A 343 3.33 -3.81 -11.27
C ILE A 343 3.92 -2.41 -11.15
N MET A 344 5.20 -2.33 -10.77
CA MET A 344 5.87 -1.04 -10.60
C MET A 344 6.10 -0.32 -11.92
N GLY A 345 6.36 -1.06 -13.01
CA GLY A 345 6.47 -0.53 -14.35
C GLY A 345 5.16 0.11 -14.81
N THR A 346 4.01 -0.56 -14.59
CA THR A 346 2.68 -0.01 -14.90
C THR A 346 2.39 1.24 -14.06
N SER A 347 2.66 1.21 -12.76
CA SER A 347 2.48 2.35 -11.87
C SER A 347 3.37 3.53 -12.28
N PHE A 348 4.65 3.28 -12.53
CA PHE A 348 5.60 4.31 -12.96
C PHE A 348 5.20 4.96 -14.28
N PHE A 349 4.77 4.16 -15.26
CA PHE A 349 4.25 4.65 -16.52
C PHE A 349 3.07 5.63 -16.31
N CYS A 350 2.10 5.26 -15.46
CA CYS A 350 0.96 6.12 -15.15
C CYS A 350 1.41 7.42 -14.45
N TYR A 351 2.37 7.35 -13.54
CA TYR A 351 2.91 8.50 -12.82
C TYR A 351 3.63 9.48 -13.73
N ILE A 352 4.48 8.99 -14.65
CA ILE A 352 5.18 9.83 -15.63
C ILE A 352 4.17 10.51 -16.56
N ASN A 353 3.16 9.78 -17.01
CA ASN A 353 2.10 10.35 -17.84
C ASN A 353 1.34 11.48 -17.13
N TYR A 354 0.99 11.30 -15.85
CA TYR A 354 0.27 12.32 -15.10
C TYR A 354 1.13 13.51 -14.68
N LEU A 355 2.29 13.24 -14.06
CA LEU A 355 3.13 14.31 -13.48
C LEU A 355 3.86 15.16 -14.52
N PHE A 356 4.23 14.54 -15.65
CA PHE A 356 5.07 15.19 -16.65
C PHE A 356 4.40 15.27 -18.03
N ASN A 357 3.15 14.84 -18.12
CA ASN A 357 2.38 14.79 -19.38
C ASN A 357 3.15 14.09 -20.52
N TYR A 358 3.89 13.02 -20.15
CA TYR A 358 4.74 12.29 -21.09
C TYR A 358 4.28 10.84 -21.22
N LEU A 359 3.78 10.50 -22.41
CA LEU A 359 3.31 9.15 -22.76
C LEU A 359 4.45 8.34 -23.38
N MET A 360 5.08 7.48 -22.59
CA MET A 360 6.22 6.65 -23.04
C MET A 360 5.82 5.61 -24.09
N PHE A 361 4.64 5.00 -23.93
CA PHE A 361 4.09 3.95 -24.80
C PHE A 361 2.57 4.10 -24.90
N PRO A 362 1.90 3.47 -25.90
CA PRO A 362 0.45 3.35 -25.91
C PRO A 362 -0.08 2.72 -24.61
N LYS A 363 -1.09 3.33 -23.99
CA LYS A 363 -1.68 2.86 -22.71
C LYS A 363 -2.12 1.40 -22.78
N GLN A 364 -2.55 0.93 -23.96
CA GLN A 364 -2.99 -0.45 -24.22
C GLN A 364 -1.88 -1.48 -23.93
N ILE A 365 -0.64 -1.16 -24.27
CA ILE A 365 0.52 -2.06 -24.00
C ILE A 365 0.67 -2.27 -22.51
N MET A 366 0.59 -1.20 -21.73
CA MET A 366 0.72 -1.28 -20.27
C MET A 366 -0.47 -2.01 -19.63
N ALA A 367 -1.67 -1.83 -20.18
CA ALA A 367 -2.86 -2.58 -19.74
C ALA A 367 -2.71 -4.09 -20.01
N ILE A 368 -2.12 -4.49 -21.15
CA ILE A 368 -1.80 -5.90 -21.45
C ILE A 368 -0.74 -6.43 -20.46
N ILE A 369 0.32 -5.68 -20.19
CA ILE A 369 1.36 -6.08 -19.22
C ILE A 369 0.72 -6.29 -17.84
N PHE A 370 -0.15 -5.38 -17.42
CA PHE A 370 -0.86 -5.49 -16.16
C PHE A 370 -1.73 -6.76 -16.10
N LEU A 371 -2.48 -7.07 -17.16
CA LEU A 371 -3.26 -8.30 -17.25
C LEU A 371 -2.38 -9.56 -17.18
N LEU A 372 -1.26 -9.57 -17.89
CA LEU A 372 -0.33 -10.70 -17.87
C LEU A 372 0.25 -10.94 -16.48
N VAL A 373 0.50 -9.88 -15.70
CA VAL A 373 0.94 -10.00 -14.30
C VAL A 373 -0.15 -10.64 -13.44
N ILE A 374 -1.42 -10.23 -13.58
CA ILE A 374 -2.55 -10.83 -12.87
C ILE A 374 -2.67 -12.33 -13.20
N ILE A 375 -2.68 -12.68 -14.48
CA ILE A 375 -2.77 -14.07 -14.94
C ILE A 375 -1.61 -14.89 -14.36
N LYS A 376 -0.39 -14.37 -14.45
CA LYS A 376 0.80 -15.08 -13.97
C LYS A 376 0.79 -15.28 -12.46
N LEU A 377 0.40 -14.26 -11.72
CA LEU A 377 0.28 -14.35 -10.25
C LEU A 377 -0.81 -15.36 -9.87
N THR A 378 -1.93 -15.38 -10.59
CA THR A 378 -3.01 -16.36 -10.38
C THR A 378 -2.54 -17.79 -10.64
N ILE A 379 -1.84 -18.04 -11.75
CA ILE A 379 -1.25 -19.36 -12.05
C ILE A 379 -0.26 -19.78 -10.95
N ASP A 380 0.58 -18.87 -10.48
CA ASP A 380 1.55 -19.14 -9.43
C ASP A 380 0.86 -19.43 -8.08
N LEU A 381 -0.23 -18.73 -7.77
CA LEU A 381 -1.06 -18.98 -6.59
C LEU A 381 -1.68 -20.38 -6.63
N VAL A 382 -2.32 -20.74 -7.76
CA VAL A 382 -2.93 -22.07 -7.94
C VAL A 382 -1.89 -23.18 -7.80
N LYS A 383 -0.72 -23.02 -8.42
CA LYS A 383 0.40 -23.99 -8.29
C LYS A 383 0.88 -24.14 -6.84
N ASN A 384 1.01 -23.02 -6.10
CA ASN A 384 1.41 -23.07 -4.69
C ASN A 384 0.36 -23.79 -3.82
N ILE A 385 -0.93 -23.57 -4.07
CA ILE A 385 -2.02 -24.25 -3.34
C ILE A 385 -2.01 -25.75 -3.62
N ILE A 386 -1.80 -26.17 -4.88
CA ILE A 386 -1.75 -27.58 -5.25
C ILE A 386 -0.54 -28.28 -4.60
N ASN A 387 0.64 -27.62 -4.60
CA ASN A 387 1.85 -28.19 -3.99
C ASN A 387 1.71 -28.37 -2.47
N GLU A 388 1.13 -27.37 -1.75
CA GLU A 388 0.87 -27.49 -0.32
C GLU A 388 -0.08 -28.67 0.01
N LYS A 389 -1.04 -28.96 -0.86
CA LYS A 389 -1.95 -30.11 -0.70
C LYS A 389 -1.18 -31.45 -0.80
N ILE A 390 -0.24 -31.58 -1.72
CA ILE A 390 0.54 -32.78 -1.92
C ILE A 390 1.41 -33.05 -0.70
N GLU A 391 2.11 -32.06 -0.17
CA GLU A 391 2.93 -32.17 1.04
C GLU A 391 2.10 -32.61 2.26
N ASP A 392 0.88 -32.07 2.47
CA ASP A 392 -0.01 -32.46 3.56
C ASP A 392 -0.48 -33.92 3.45
N VAL A 393 -0.64 -34.47 2.25
CA VAL A 393 -1.05 -35.86 2.02
C VAL A 393 0.12 -36.83 2.27
N GLU A 394 1.33 -36.46 1.86
CA GLU A 394 2.53 -37.30 2.08
C GLU A 394 2.89 -37.39 3.55
N VAL A 395 2.85 -36.27 4.32
CA VAL A 395 3.10 -36.27 5.77
C VAL A 395 2.06 -37.09 6.55
N LYS A 396 0.81 -37.23 6.04
CA LYS A 396 -0.22 -38.06 6.66
C LYS A 396 -0.09 -39.54 6.35
N LYS A 397 0.63 -39.90 5.29
CA LYS A 397 0.91 -41.32 4.95
C LYS A 397 2.13 -41.87 5.70
N GLU A 398 3.03 -40.99 6.16
CA GLU A 398 4.23 -41.36 6.93
C GLU A 398 3.99 -41.41 8.45
N LYS A 399 2.80 -41.04 8.92
CA LYS A 399 2.32 -41.18 10.31
C LYS A 399 1.28 -42.28 10.42
#